data_b0ed17fb302bc1e84b637f018905b908
#
_entry.id   b0ed17fb302bc1e84b637f018905b908
#
_cell.length_a   1.000
_cell.length_b   1.000
_cell.length_c   1.000
_cell.angle_alpha   90.00
_cell.angle_beta   90.00
_cell.angle_gamma   90.00
#
_symmetry.space_group_name_H-M   'P 1'
#
loop_
_entity.id
_entity.type
_entity.pdbx_description
1 polymer ?
#
loop_
_entity_poly.entity_id
_entity_poly.type
_entity_poly.pdbx_seq_one_letter_code
_entity_poly.pdbx_strand_id
1 'polypeptide(L)'
;IEEFMLLANQCAAHFARVKQIPFVYRVHEEPNAEKLERLHGLLQACGVNDHFAKDVPTPKELSAILEGVRGTPFEQIVNTGMLRCMSKACYEEKPKGHYGLVLKDYAHFTSPIRRYPDLAIHRMMTDLLSGTDKETMIVRYTDFAEKASKQSSEREVLAVQIERKAEDYYKAEYARRHLGECYEGIISGVTQRGIFVELENGVEGFVPASSLTATGTTLTEGIRLSDPASGKTWSLGDSMMITIVRADINLGKVDFEVAPETK
;
A
#
# COMPACT_ATOMS: atom_id res chain seq x y z
N ILE A 1 15.60 -11.12 15.61
CA ILE A 1 16.42 -9.94 15.18
C ILE A 1 15.51 -8.76 14.91
N GLU A 2 14.40 -8.93 14.18
CA GLU A 2 13.46 -7.86 13.84
C GLU A 2 12.98 -7.09 15.08
N GLU A 3 12.53 -7.78 16.12
CA GLU A 3 12.06 -7.16 17.37
C GLU A 3 13.15 -6.30 18.04
N PHE A 4 14.43 -6.73 18.00
CA PHE A 4 15.53 -5.92 18.50
C PHE A 4 15.75 -4.66 17.66
N MET A 5 15.56 -4.74 16.34
CA MET A 5 15.65 -3.58 15.45
C MET A 5 14.51 -2.60 15.69
N LEU A 6 13.28 -3.09 15.90
CA LEU A 6 12.12 -2.28 16.27
C LEU A 6 12.35 -1.57 17.62
N LEU A 7 12.84 -2.31 18.61
CA LEU A 7 13.17 -1.75 19.91
C LEU A 7 14.26 -0.66 19.82
N ALA A 8 15.33 -0.89 19.07
CA ALA A 8 16.38 0.11 18.85
C ALA A 8 15.85 1.37 18.16
N ASN A 9 15.01 1.22 17.13
CA ASN A 9 14.32 2.31 16.45
C ASN A 9 13.47 3.14 17.42
N GLN A 10 12.69 2.47 18.27
CA GLN A 10 11.85 3.09 19.28
C GLN A 10 12.67 3.80 20.35
N CYS A 11 13.72 3.16 20.86
CA CYS A 11 14.60 3.75 21.87
C CYS A 11 15.30 5.03 21.37
N ALA A 12 15.78 5.02 20.12
CA ALA A 12 16.42 6.22 19.52
C ALA A 12 15.42 7.39 19.41
N ALA A 13 14.20 7.13 18.94
CA ALA A 13 13.15 8.15 18.85
C ALA A 13 12.73 8.67 20.22
N HIS A 14 12.51 7.77 21.17
CA HIS A 14 12.16 8.12 22.55
C HIS A 14 13.25 8.97 23.22
N PHE A 15 14.51 8.58 23.07
CA PHE A 15 15.66 9.31 23.61
C PHE A 15 15.68 10.76 23.09
N ALA A 16 15.54 10.95 21.77
CA ALA A 16 15.53 12.27 21.17
C ALA A 16 14.35 13.13 21.68
N ARG A 17 13.16 12.55 21.80
CA ARG A 17 11.99 13.25 22.34
C ARG A 17 12.16 13.66 23.80
N VAL A 18 12.69 12.77 24.65
CA VAL A 18 12.94 13.08 26.07
C VAL A 18 14.00 14.17 26.22
N LYS A 19 15.06 14.12 25.41
CA LYS A 19 16.11 15.17 25.39
C LYS A 19 15.66 16.45 24.72
N GLN A 20 14.52 16.42 23.99
CA GLN A 20 13.99 17.57 23.23
C GLN A 20 15.01 18.11 22.23
N ILE A 21 15.66 17.26 21.49
CA ILE A 21 16.59 17.61 20.42
C ILE A 21 15.91 17.45 19.05
N PRO A 22 16.36 18.18 18.02
CA PRO A 22 15.90 17.94 16.64
C PRO A 22 16.16 16.50 16.23
N PHE A 23 15.22 15.93 15.47
CA PHE A 23 15.31 14.53 15.07
C PHE A 23 14.50 14.27 13.80
N VAL A 24 14.66 13.09 13.19
CA VAL A 24 13.87 12.61 12.06
C VAL A 24 13.04 11.41 12.53
N TYR A 25 11.74 11.61 12.69
CA TYR A 25 10.82 10.57 13.11
C TYR A 25 10.22 9.85 11.91
N ARG A 26 9.85 8.58 12.07
CA ARG A 26 8.99 7.85 11.13
C ARG A 26 7.57 7.89 11.65
N VAL A 27 6.73 8.63 10.97
CA VAL A 27 5.36 8.91 11.37
C VAL A 27 4.40 8.11 10.50
N HIS A 28 3.36 7.54 11.12
CA HIS A 28 2.25 6.93 10.42
C HIS A 28 0.96 7.43 11.08
N GLU A 29 0.31 8.38 10.43
CA GLU A 29 -0.92 8.96 10.95
C GLU A 29 -2.11 8.00 10.82
N GLU A 30 -3.15 8.26 11.59
CA GLU A 30 -4.42 7.54 11.52
C GLU A 30 -5.06 7.67 10.14
N PRO A 31 -5.90 6.70 9.72
CA PRO A 31 -6.70 6.82 8.51
C PRO A 31 -7.60 8.06 8.57
N ASN A 32 -7.78 8.74 7.44
CA ASN A 32 -8.71 9.86 7.37
C ASN A 32 -10.18 9.37 7.21
N ALA A 33 -11.15 10.25 7.55
CA ALA A 33 -12.57 9.94 7.52
C ALA A 33 -13.06 9.42 6.15
N GLU A 34 -12.62 10.03 5.04
CA GLU A 34 -13.03 9.62 3.69
C GLU A 34 -12.59 8.19 3.36
N LYS A 35 -11.37 7.82 3.77
CA LYS A 35 -10.87 6.45 3.57
C LYS A 35 -11.57 5.44 4.46
N LEU A 36 -11.93 5.85 5.69
CA LEU A 36 -12.68 5.01 6.62
C LEU A 36 -14.09 4.76 6.11
N GLU A 37 -14.77 5.77 5.55
CA GLU A 37 -16.09 5.62 4.94
C GLU A 37 -16.07 4.63 3.76
N ARG A 38 -15.06 4.69 2.92
CA ARG A 38 -14.86 3.72 1.83
C ARG A 38 -14.63 2.29 2.35
N LEU A 39 -13.84 2.15 3.43
CA LEU A 39 -13.63 0.86 4.08
C LEU A 39 -14.93 0.33 4.67
N HIS A 40 -15.71 1.18 5.34
CA HIS A 40 -17.02 0.84 5.89
C HIS A 40 -17.96 0.29 4.80
N GLY A 41 -18.11 1.01 3.67
CA GLY A 41 -18.93 0.53 2.54
C GLY A 41 -18.45 -0.83 2.00
N LEU A 42 -17.14 -1.03 1.91
CA LEU A 42 -16.57 -2.31 1.48
C LEU A 42 -16.91 -3.45 2.46
N LEU A 43 -16.73 -3.22 3.76
CA LEU A 43 -17.02 -4.22 4.78
C LEU A 43 -18.51 -4.59 4.82
N GLN A 44 -19.40 -3.60 4.70
CA GLN A 44 -20.83 -3.83 4.58
C GLN A 44 -21.19 -4.68 3.34
N ALA A 45 -20.60 -4.37 2.19
CA ALA A 45 -20.81 -5.14 0.96
C ALA A 45 -20.34 -6.60 1.09
N CYS A 46 -19.31 -6.85 1.90
CA CYS A 46 -18.84 -8.20 2.22
C CYS A 46 -19.63 -8.87 3.37
N GLY A 47 -20.61 -8.20 3.98
CA GLY A 47 -21.37 -8.69 5.13
C GLY A 47 -20.49 -8.81 6.40
N VAL A 48 -19.40 -8.07 6.47
CA VAL A 48 -18.47 -8.06 7.61
C VAL A 48 -18.88 -6.98 8.59
N ASN A 49 -18.98 -7.34 9.86
CA ASN A 49 -19.31 -6.39 10.92
C ASN A 49 -18.13 -5.45 11.20
N ASP A 50 -18.37 -4.15 11.15
CA ASP A 50 -17.39 -3.09 11.27
C ASP A 50 -17.76 -2.06 12.38
N HIS A 51 -18.43 -2.49 13.42
CA HIS A 51 -18.72 -1.61 14.55
C HIS A 51 -17.45 -1.27 15.33
N PHE A 52 -16.95 -0.07 15.08
CA PHE A 52 -15.81 0.49 15.81
C PHE A 52 -16.29 1.21 17.07
N ALA A 53 -15.50 1.14 18.13
CA ALA A 53 -15.83 1.82 19.39
C ALA A 53 -15.69 3.35 19.30
N LYS A 54 -14.96 3.84 18.28
CA LYS A 54 -14.70 5.27 18.03
C LYS A 54 -14.77 5.56 16.53
N ASP A 55 -14.82 6.85 16.18
CA ASP A 55 -14.79 7.31 14.78
C ASP A 55 -13.55 6.81 14.01
N VAL A 56 -12.42 6.69 14.71
CA VAL A 56 -11.20 6.08 14.15
C VAL A 56 -10.97 4.74 14.84
N PRO A 57 -10.98 3.64 14.08
CA PRO A 57 -10.72 2.31 14.62
C PRO A 57 -9.32 2.20 15.19
N THR A 58 -9.15 1.41 16.23
CA THR A 58 -7.84 1.04 16.73
C THR A 58 -7.20 -0.03 15.84
N PRO A 59 -5.86 -0.12 15.75
CA PRO A 59 -5.20 -1.20 15.03
C PRO A 59 -5.64 -2.61 15.47
N LYS A 60 -6.03 -2.77 16.74
CA LYS A 60 -6.56 -4.03 17.28
C LYS A 60 -7.92 -4.39 16.68
N GLU A 61 -8.83 -3.41 16.53
CA GLU A 61 -10.13 -3.62 15.88
C GLU A 61 -9.96 -3.99 14.42
N LEU A 62 -9.04 -3.31 13.71
CA LEU A 62 -8.72 -3.66 12.32
C LEU A 62 -8.13 -5.06 12.20
N SER A 63 -7.23 -5.45 13.10
CA SER A 63 -6.66 -6.81 13.15
C SER A 63 -7.74 -7.87 13.38
N ALA A 64 -8.72 -7.59 14.24
CA ALA A 64 -9.82 -8.51 14.49
C ALA A 64 -10.69 -8.73 13.24
N ILE A 65 -10.91 -7.69 12.43
CA ILE A 65 -11.61 -7.82 11.14
C ILE A 65 -10.82 -8.72 10.19
N LEU A 66 -9.50 -8.49 10.05
CA LEU A 66 -8.64 -9.30 9.18
C LEU A 66 -8.62 -10.78 9.58
N GLU A 67 -8.55 -11.06 10.89
CA GLU A 67 -8.66 -12.43 11.39
C GLU A 67 -10.04 -13.05 11.13
N GLY A 68 -11.12 -12.26 11.27
CA GLY A 68 -12.48 -12.73 11.02
C GLY A 68 -12.79 -13.10 9.58
N VAL A 69 -12.07 -12.52 8.60
CA VAL A 69 -12.24 -12.83 7.18
C VAL A 69 -11.25 -13.86 6.65
N ARG A 70 -10.30 -14.30 7.47
CA ARG A 70 -9.26 -15.25 7.08
C ARG A 70 -9.87 -16.57 6.59
N GLY A 71 -9.44 -17.05 5.43
CA GLY A 71 -9.94 -18.27 4.80
C GLY A 71 -11.33 -18.12 4.15
N THR A 72 -11.91 -16.93 4.15
CA THR A 72 -13.16 -16.65 3.43
C THR A 72 -12.88 -16.12 2.02
N PRO A 73 -13.87 -16.16 1.10
CA PRO A 73 -13.74 -15.55 -0.23
C PRO A 73 -13.48 -14.03 -0.19
N PHE A 74 -13.74 -13.38 0.94
CA PHE A 74 -13.58 -11.94 1.13
C PHE A 74 -12.20 -11.53 1.66
N GLU A 75 -11.35 -12.48 2.06
CA GLU A 75 -10.06 -12.20 2.68
C GLU A 75 -9.21 -11.24 1.85
N GLN A 76 -9.00 -11.54 0.56
CA GLN A 76 -8.16 -10.72 -0.32
C GLN A 76 -8.74 -9.31 -0.52
N ILE A 77 -10.07 -9.21 -0.67
CA ILE A 77 -10.79 -7.96 -0.87
C ILE A 77 -10.64 -7.06 0.35
N VAL A 78 -10.91 -7.63 1.54
CA VAL A 78 -10.85 -6.89 2.81
C VAL A 78 -9.40 -6.50 3.12
N ASN A 79 -8.42 -7.38 2.91
CA ASN A 79 -7.00 -7.07 3.09
C ASN A 79 -6.57 -5.89 2.20
N THR A 80 -6.95 -5.91 0.92
CA THR A 80 -6.63 -4.83 -0.03
C THR A 80 -7.34 -3.53 0.35
N GLY A 81 -8.62 -3.58 0.71
CA GLY A 81 -9.39 -2.42 1.18
C GLY A 81 -8.80 -1.80 2.44
N MET A 82 -8.44 -2.65 3.40
CA MET A 82 -7.79 -2.25 4.64
C MET A 82 -6.45 -1.54 4.38
N LEU A 83 -5.60 -2.12 3.52
CA LEU A 83 -4.32 -1.51 3.15
C LEU A 83 -4.51 -0.14 2.46
N ARG A 84 -5.48 -0.01 1.57
CA ARG A 84 -5.80 1.26 0.88
C ARG A 84 -6.38 2.31 1.83
N CYS A 85 -7.04 1.91 2.89
CA CYS A 85 -7.56 2.78 3.93
C CYS A 85 -6.43 3.44 4.73
N MET A 86 -5.31 2.75 4.95
CA MET A 86 -4.19 3.27 5.74
C MET A 86 -3.60 4.54 5.15
N SER A 87 -3.13 5.41 6.04
CA SER A 87 -2.28 6.54 5.67
C SER A 87 -0.89 6.03 5.23
N LYS A 88 -0.17 6.79 4.42
CA LYS A 88 1.22 6.45 4.11
C LYS A 88 2.12 6.94 5.23
N ALA A 89 3.03 6.09 5.69
CA ALA A 89 4.07 6.54 6.60
C ALA A 89 5.03 7.51 5.89
N CYS A 90 5.51 8.51 6.61
CA CYS A 90 6.45 9.52 6.13
C CYS A 90 7.50 9.85 7.18
N TYR A 91 8.49 10.67 6.81
CA TYR A 91 9.46 11.21 7.76
C TYR A 91 9.06 12.64 8.14
N GLU A 92 9.11 12.95 9.43
CA GLU A 92 8.81 14.28 9.96
C GLU A 92 9.78 14.67 11.09
N GLU A 93 9.94 15.96 11.32
CA GLU A 93 10.75 16.49 12.42
C GLU A 93 10.01 16.46 13.78
N LYS A 94 8.70 16.22 13.77
CA LYS A 94 7.86 16.15 14.98
C LYS A 94 7.34 14.73 15.22
N PRO A 95 7.36 14.26 16.49
CA PRO A 95 6.84 12.95 16.84
C PRO A 95 5.31 12.98 16.85
N LYS A 96 4.68 12.34 15.86
CA LYS A 96 3.20 12.16 15.77
C LYS A 96 2.77 10.72 16.09
N GLY A 97 3.72 9.83 16.36
CA GLY A 97 3.47 8.42 16.59
C GLY A 97 3.42 7.59 15.31
N HIS A 98 3.24 6.30 15.47
CA HIS A 98 3.14 5.34 14.38
C HIS A 98 1.91 4.43 14.59
N TYR A 99 0.79 4.80 13.96
CA TYR A 99 -0.49 4.13 14.12
C TYR A 99 -0.41 2.62 13.85
N GLY A 100 0.16 2.20 12.72
CA GLY A 100 0.22 0.79 12.34
C GLY A 100 1.10 -0.09 13.24
N LEU A 101 2.08 0.51 13.96
CA LEU A 101 2.92 -0.21 14.94
C LEU A 101 2.44 0.00 16.38
N VAL A 102 1.45 0.85 16.61
CA VAL A 102 0.94 1.22 17.94
C VAL A 102 2.05 1.81 18.82
N LEU A 103 2.97 2.57 18.23
CA LEU A 103 4.11 3.17 18.91
C LEU A 103 3.96 4.69 19.00
N LYS A 104 4.26 5.23 20.20
CA LYS A 104 4.24 6.67 20.44
C LYS A 104 5.45 7.38 19.83
N ASP A 105 6.60 6.75 19.90
CA ASP A 105 7.88 7.26 19.40
C ASP A 105 8.46 6.22 18.44
N TYR A 106 8.73 6.62 17.20
CA TYR A 106 9.34 5.72 16.24
C TYR A 106 10.22 6.49 15.25
N ALA A 107 11.33 5.90 14.89
CA ALA A 107 12.24 6.41 13.86
C ALA A 107 12.90 5.22 13.15
N HIS A 108 13.44 5.45 11.99
CA HIS A 108 14.31 4.49 11.33
C HIS A 108 15.76 4.79 11.74
N PHE A 109 16.39 3.89 12.48
CA PHE A 109 17.72 4.05 13.03
C PHE A 109 18.69 2.93 12.64
N THR A 110 18.17 1.72 12.39
CA THR A 110 18.97 0.49 12.32
C THR A 110 19.56 0.17 10.94
N SER A 111 19.30 0.99 9.92
CA SER A 111 19.77 0.69 8.54
C SER A 111 20.42 1.89 7.83
N PRO A 112 21.49 2.51 8.39
CA PRO A 112 22.08 3.74 7.83
C PRO A 112 22.80 3.55 6.50
N ILE A 113 23.11 2.31 6.10
CA ILE A 113 23.75 2.02 4.80
C ILE A 113 22.79 2.28 3.64
N ARG A 114 21.49 1.98 3.81
CA ARG A 114 20.49 2.05 2.75
C ARG A 114 19.40 3.10 2.95
N ARG A 115 19.31 3.71 4.12
CA ARG A 115 18.31 4.74 4.42
C ARG A 115 18.99 6.01 4.91
N TYR A 116 18.82 7.09 4.18
CA TYR A 116 19.38 8.40 4.55
C TYR A 116 18.85 8.93 5.89
N PRO A 117 17.56 8.79 6.27
CA PRO A 117 17.09 9.21 7.60
C PRO A 117 17.85 8.57 8.75
N ASP A 118 18.15 7.28 8.64
CA ASP A 118 18.97 6.59 9.66
C ASP A 118 20.36 7.21 9.77
N LEU A 119 21.01 7.48 8.64
CA LEU A 119 22.33 8.14 8.61
C LEU A 119 22.28 9.55 9.19
N ALA A 120 21.22 10.31 8.91
CA ALA A 120 21.00 11.63 9.47
C ALA A 120 20.88 11.57 11.00
N ILE A 121 20.11 10.61 11.51
CA ILE A 121 19.96 10.36 12.95
C ILE A 121 21.30 9.96 13.58
N HIS A 122 22.06 9.04 12.97
CA HIS A 122 23.38 8.64 13.46
C HIS A 122 24.32 9.85 13.59
N ARG A 123 24.31 10.75 12.62
CA ARG A 123 25.10 11.99 12.66
C ARG A 123 24.71 12.88 13.83
N MET A 124 23.41 13.13 14.03
CA MET A 124 22.90 13.92 15.15
C MET A 124 23.24 13.29 16.50
N MET A 125 23.02 11.98 16.64
CA MET A 125 23.34 11.26 17.88
C MET A 125 24.83 11.22 18.18
N THR A 126 25.69 11.09 17.19
CA THR A 126 27.14 11.11 17.34
C THR A 126 27.60 12.46 17.90
N ASP A 127 27.10 13.57 17.35
CA ASP A 127 27.44 14.89 17.85
C ASP A 127 27.00 15.09 19.31
N LEU A 128 25.78 14.67 19.65
CA LEU A 128 25.26 14.72 21.00
C LEU A 128 26.12 13.89 21.97
N LEU A 129 26.43 12.65 21.60
CA LEU A 129 27.24 11.74 22.43
C LEU A 129 28.71 12.19 22.54
N SER A 130 29.20 13.00 21.59
CA SER A 130 30.51 13.63 21.64
C SER A 130 30.56 14.89 22.56
N GLY A 131 29.43 15.20 23.20
CA GLY A 131 29.36 16.29 24.21
C GLY A 131 28.83 17.61 23.70
N THR A 132 28.25 17.66 22.49
CA THR A 132 27.57 18.87 21.99
C THR A 132 26.38 19.20 22.89
N ASP A 133 26.28 20.40 23.38
CA ASP A 133 25.19 20.86 24.23
C ASP A 133 23.88 20.99 23.46
N LYS A 134 22.76 21.02 24.20
CA LYS A 134 21.41 21.03 23.63
C LYS A 134 21.15 22.26 22.76
N GLU A 135 21.56 23.42 23.17
CA GLU A 135 21.37 24.69 22.47
C GLU A 135 22.07 24.66 21.11
N THR A 136 23.30 24.20 21.08
CA THR A 136 24.06 24.00 19.84
C THR A 136 23.41 22.94 18.94
N MET A 137 22.90 21.84 19.51
CA MET A 137 22.15 20.84 18.77
C MET A 137 20.91 21.44 18.10
N ILE A 138 20.13 22.25 18.82
CA ILE A 138 18.92 22.89 18.28
C ILE A 138 19.28 23.82 17.10
N VAL A 139 20.28 24.69 17.30
CA VAL A 139 20.71 25.64 16.24
C VAL A 139 21.22 24.91 15.00
N ARG A 140 22.01 23.85 15.19
CA ARG A 140 22.64 23.12 14.09
C ARG A 140 21.64 22.23 13.32
N TYR A 141 20.72 21.59 14.01
CA TYR A 141 19.98 20.48 13.47
C TYR A 141 18.47 20.70 13.26
N THR A 142 17.87 21.82 13.69
CA THR A 142 16.43 22.06 13.46
C THR A 142 16.12 22.11 11.97
N ASP A 143 16.74 23.01 11.23
CA ASP A 143 16.54 23.13 9.78
C ASP A 143 17.02 21.90 9.01
N PHE A 144 18.07 21.24 9.50
CA PHE A 144 18.57 20.01 8.90
C PHE A 144 17.56 18.87 9.03
N ALA A 145 16.97 18.67 10.21
CA ALA A 145 15.98 17.62 10.45
C ALA A 145 14.72 17.82 9.60
N GLU A 146 14.23 19.08 9.49
CA GLU A 146 13.09 19.41 8.63
C GLU A 146 13.38 19.08 7.15
N LYS A 147 14.52 19.56 6.62
CA LYS A 147 14.93 19.30 5.23
C LYS A 147 15.16 17.82 4.97
N ALA A 148 15.82 17.12 5.88
CA ALA A 148 16.08 15.69 5.78
C ALA A 148 14.77 14.87 5.78
N SER A 149 13.82 15.22 6.64
CA SER A 149 12.50 14.58 6.71
C SER A 149 11.72 14.76 5.42
N LYS A 150 11.58 16.01 4.95
CA LYS A 150 10.85 16.33 3.72
C LYS A 150 11.47 15.64 2.50
N GLN A 151 12.78 15.81 2.29
CA GLN A 151 13.47 15.21 1.16
C GLN A 151 13.41 13.68 1.18
N SER A 152 13.54 13.06 2.35
CA SER A 152 13.47 11.60 2.48
C SER A 152 12.09 11.08 2.13
N SER A 153 11.01 11.73 2.58
CA SER A 153 9.63 11.35 2.23
C SER A 153 9.37 11.48 0.74
N GLU A 154 9.79 12.58 0.10
CA GLU A 154 9.64 12.79 -1.33
C GLU A 154 10.43 11.75 -2.16
N ARG A 155 11.67 11.44 -1.75
CA ARG A 155 12.52 10.48 -2.45
C ARG A 155 12.08 9.03 -2.26
N GLU A 156 11.52 8.70 -1.09
CA GLU A 156 10.91 7.38 -0.86
C GLU A 156 9.73 7.15 -1.82
N VAL A 157 8.84 8.13 -1.96
CA VAL A 157 7.72 8.04 -2.93
C VAL A 157 8.23 7.87 -4.35
N LEU A 158 9.25 8.64 -4.75
CA LEU A 158 9.84 8.53 -6.08
C LEU A 158 10.51 7.16 -6.31
N ALA A 159 11.24 6.65 -5.31
CA ALA A 159 11.88 5.32 -5.39
C ALA A 159 10.86 4.21 -5.62
N VAL A 160 9.77 4.21 -4.85
CA VAL A 160 8.67 3.24 -5.03
C VAL A 160 7.99 3.37 -6.40
N GLN A 161 7.85 4.59 -6.92
CA GLN A 161 7.30 4.79 -8.28
C GLN A 161 8.23 4.25 -9.37
N ILE A 162 9.55 4.42 -9.21
CA ILE A 162 10.54 3.88 -10.15
C ILE A 162 10.55 2.34 -10.10
N GLU A 163 10.53 1.77 -8.90
CA GLU A 163 10.46 0.33 -8.69
C GLU A 163 9.23 -0.27 -9.38
N ARG A 164 8.03 0.28 -9.13
CA ARG A 164 6.80 -0.18 -9.79
C ARG A 164 6.87 -0.07 -11.31
N LYS A 165 7.38 1.04 -11.85
CA LYS A 165 7.55 1.18 -13.30
C LYS A 165 8.53 0.17 -13.88
N ALA A 166 9.59 -0.19 -13.16
CA ALA A 166 10.50 -1.23 -13.58
C ALA A 166 9.82 -2.61 -13.58
N GLU A 167 9.05 -2.91 -12.53
CA GLU A 167 8.24 -4.14 -12.48
C GLU A 167 7.23 -4.20 -13.63
N ASP A 168 6.47 -3.13 -13.87
CA ASP A 168 5.49 -3.05 -14.96
C ASP A 168 6.15 -3.26 -16.33
N TYR A 169 7.36 -2.69 -16.53
CA TYR A 169 8.14 -2.88 -17.74
C TYR A 169 8.49 -4.37 -17.95
N TYR A 170 9.01 -5.04 -16.93
CA TYR A 170 9.39 -6.46 -17.04
C TYR A 170 8.17 -7.39 -17.14
N LYS A 171 7.06 -7.08 -16.46
CA LYS A 171 5.80 -7.80 -16.61
C LYS A 171 5.24 -7.69 -18.03
N ALA A 172 5.28 -6.49 -18.63
CA ALA A 172 4.86 -6.28 -20.01
C ALA A 172 5.81 -6.98 -21.01
N GLU A 173 7.13 -7.00 -20.77
CA GLU A 173 8.09 -7.74 -21.60
C GLU A 173 7.85 -9.26 -21.52
N TYR A 174 7.54 -9.79 -20.35
CA TYR A 174 7.12 -11.19 -20.20
C TYR A 174 5.84 -11.45 -21.00
N ALA A 175 4.78 -10.66 -20.80
CA ALA A 175 3.51 -10.81 -21.49
C ALA A 175 3.64 -10.74 -23.02
N ARG A 176 4.54 -9.88 -23.53
CA ARG A 176 4.83 -9.78 -24.96
C ARG A 176 5.35 -11.08 -25.57
N ARG A 177 6.09 -11.87 -24.81
CA ARG A 177 6.63 -13.16 -25.26
C ARG A 177 5.60 -14.28 -25.25
N HIS A 178 4.45 -14.06 -24.57
CA HIS A 178 3.39 -15.03 -24.36
C HIS A 178 2.06 -14.57 -24.99
N LEU A 179 2.12 -13.72 -26.03
CA LEU A 179 0.94 -13.27 -26.76
C LEU A 179 0.19 -14.45 -27.39
N GLY A 180 -1.13 -14.48 -27.22
CA GLY A 180 -2.01 -15.53 -27.71
C GLY A 180 -2.14 -16.75 -26.79
N GLU A 181 -1.37 -16.80 -25.70
CA GLU A 181 -1.49 -17.87 -24.71
C GLU A 181 -2.62 -17.58 -23.72
N CYS A 182 -3.25 -18.67 -23.24
CA CYS A 182 -4.34 -18.61 -22.28
C CYS A 182 -3.85 -18.95 -20.87
N TYR A 183 -4.32 -18.19 -19.90
CA TYR A 183 -3.98 -18.36 -18.48
C TYR A 183 -5.22 -18.24 -17.61
N GLU A 184 -5.21 -18.94 -16.49
CA GLU A 184 -6.13 -18.66 -15.39
C GLU A 184 -5.59 -17.51 -14.57
N GLY A 185 -6.45 -16.55 -14.21
CA GLY A 185 -6.11 -15.43 -13.35
C GLY A 185 -7.25 -15.08 -12.41
N ILE A 186 -6.96 -14.22 -11.44
CA ILE A 186 -7.91 -13.75 -10.44
C ILE A 186 -8.22 -12.29 -10.70
N ILE A 187 -9.48 -11.90 -10.61
CA ILE A 187 -9.90 -10.50 -10.75
C ILE A 187 -9.35 -9.71 -9.58
N SER A 188 -8.34 -8.87 -9.84
CA SER A 188 -7.62 -8.03 -8.87
C SER A 188 -8.21 -6.63 -8.74
N GLY A 189 -9.01 -6.21 -9.72
CA GLY A 189 -9.65 -4.89 -9.72
C GLY A 189 -10.88 -4.83 -10.60
N VAL A 190 -11.87 -4.04 -10.17
CA VAL A 190 -13.12 -3.84 -10.92
C VAL A 190 -13.36 -2.35 -11.12
N THR A 191 -13.66 -1.96 -12.35
CA THR A 191 -13.94 -0.57 -12.73
C THR A 191 -15.10 -0.51 -13.72
N GLN A 192 -15.72 0.64 -13.90
CA GLN A 192 -16.77 0.83 -14.93
C GLN A 192 -16.29 0.51 -16.35
N ARG A 193 -14.99 0.62 -16.62
CA ARG A 193 -14.41 0.41 -17.97
C ARG A 193 -14.04 -1.05 -18.25
N GLY A 194 -13.99 -1.90 -17.23
CA GLY A 194 -13.56 -3.28 -17.29
C GLY A 194 -12.92 -3.74 -15.99
N ILE A 195 -12.29 -4.89 -16.06
CA ILE A 195 -11.69 -5.57 -14.92
C ILE A 195 -10.18 -5.72 -15.10
N PHE A 196 -9.45 -5.72 -14.00
CA PHE A 196 -8.05 -6.14 -13.96
C PHE A 196 -7.98 -7.58 -13.50
N VAL A 197 -7.13 -8.37 -14.15
CA VAL A 197 -6.91 -9.78 -13.83
C VAL A 197 -5.43 -9.98 -13.56
N GLU A 198 -5.10 -10.59 -12.43
CA GLU A 198 -3.73 -10.91 -12.03
C GLU A 198 -3.50 -12.42 -12.22
N LEU A 199 -2.42 -12.76 -12.92
CA LEU A 199 -1.97 -14.13 -13.13
C LEU A 199 -1.15 -14.62 -11.92
N GLU A 200 -0.97 -15.93 -11.78
CA GLU A 200 -0.17 -16.52 -10.69
C GLU A 200 1.26 -15.97 -10.60
N ASN A 201 1.85 -15.60 -11.74
CA ASN A 201 3.19 -15.00 -11.82
C ASN A 201 3.22 -13.49 -11.53
N GLY A 202 2.09 -12.89 -11.11
CA GLY A 202 1.96 -11.48 -10.76
C GLY A 202 1.84 -10.53 -11.97
N VAL A 203 1.72 -11.03 -13.19
CA VAL A 203 1.37 -10.20 -14.36
C VAL A 203 -0.08 -9.79 -14.25
N GLU A 204 -0.35 -8.49 -14.22
CA GLU A 204 -1.70 -7.94 -14.23
C GLU A 204 -2.02 -7.37 -15.62
N GLY A 205 -3.21 -7.67 -16.12
CA GLY A 205 -3.70 -7.15 -17.39
C GLY A 205 -5.13 -6.65 -17.30
N PHE A 206 -5.51 -5.81 -18.24
CA PHE A 206 -6.83 -5.20 -18.31
C PHE A 206 -7.72 -5.92 -19.32
N VAL A 207 -8.90 -6.32 -18.88
CA VAL A 207 -9.99 -6.84 -19.74
C VAL A 207 -11.03 -5.74 -19.88
N PRO A 208 -11.21 -5.14 -21.06
CA PRO A 208 -12.18 -4.08 -21.25
C PRO A 208 -13.63 -4.61 -21.12
N ALA A 209 -14.54 -3.80 -20.61
CA ALA A 209 -15.95 -4.15 -20.45
C ALA A 209 -16.61 -4.60 -21.76
N SER A 210 -16.17 -4.05 -22.90
CA SER A 210 -16.61 -4.46 -24.24
C SER A 210 -16.23 -5.88 -24.63
N SER A 211 -15.21 -6.47 -24.00
CA SER A 211 -14.86 -7.90 -24.19
C SER A 211 -15.66 -8.82 -23.28
N LEU A 212 -16.26 -8.27 -22.21
CA LEU A 212 -17.06 -9.04 -21.25
C LEU A 212 -18.51 -9.18 -21.74
N THR A 213 -19.08 -8.13 -22.34
CA THR A 213 -20.44 -8.08 -22.82
C THR A 213 -20.63 -7.02 -23.91
N ALA A 214 -21.56 -7.27 -24.82
CA ALA A 214 -21.94 -6.32 -25.87
C ALA A 214 -22.98 -5.28 -25.40
N THR A 215 -23.66 -5.51 -24.28
CA THR A 215 -24.83 -4.74 -23.83
C THR A 215 -24.52 -3.65 -22.80
N GLY A 216 -23.27 -3.58 -22.35
CA GLY A 216 -22.84 -2.64 -21.31
C GLY A 216 -22.91 -3.23 -19.91
N THR A 217 -22.15 -2.60 -19.00
CA THR A 217 -21.96 -3.10 -17.64
C THR A 217 -22.36 -2.07 -16.60
N THR A 218 -22.80 -2.55 -15.44
CA THR A 218 -23.08 -1.72 -14.25
C THR A 218 -22.11 -2.08 -13.14
N LEU A 219 -21.43 -1.06 -12.60
CA LEU A 219 -20.52 -1.22 -11.47
C LEU A 219 -21.29 -1.09 -10.15
N THR A 220 -21.15 -2.08 -9.28
CA THR A 220 -21.73 -2.08 -7.95
C THR A 220 -20.62 -1.99 -6.92
N GLU A 221 -20.63 -0.94 -6.08
CA GLU A 221 -19.73 -0.71 -4.94
C GLU A 221 -18.22 -0.82 -5.23
N GLY A 222 -17.83 -0.73 -6.52
CA GLY A 222 -16.42 -0.85 -6.93
C GLY A 222 -15.82 -2.26 -6.79
N ILE A 223 -16.64 -3.27 -6.48
CA ILE A 223 -16.21 -4.66 -6.28
C ILE A 223 -16.83 -5.64 -7.27
N ARG A 224 -17.91 -5.25 -7.96
CA ARG A 224 -18.63 -6.11 -8.89
C ARG A 224 -19.03 -5.35 -10.14
N LEU A 225 -18.76 -5.95 -11.29
CA LEU A 225 -19.29 -5.54 -12.59
C LEU A 225 -20.40 -6.51 -12.99
N SER A 226 -21.55 -6.01 -13.42
CA SER A 226 -22.69 -6.82 -13.81
C SER A 226 -23.13 -6.47 -15.23
N ASP A 227 -23.52 -7.46 -16.00
CA ASP A 227 -24.26 -7.27 -17.24
C ASP A 227 -25.76 -7.43 -16.97
N PRO A 228 -26.55 -6.34 -17.03
CA PRO A 228 -27.98 -6.40 -16.75
C PRO A 228 -28.76 -7.26 -17.72
N ALA A 229 -28.26 -7.46 -18.95
CA ALA A 229 -28.97 -8.21 -19.99
C ALA A 229 -28.77 -9.71 -19.84
N SER A 230 -27.59 -10.20 -19.49
CA SER A 230 -27.30 -11.62 -19.32
C SER A 230 -27.37 -12.10 -17.87
N GLY A 231 -27.35 -11.19 -16.92
CA GLY A 231 -27.21 -11.49 -15.49
C GLY A 231 -25.81 -12.00 -15.09
N LYS A 232 -24.83 -11.99 -15.99
CA LYS A 232 -23.45 -12.34 -15.67
C LYS A 232 -22.83 -11.29 -14.74
N THR A 233 -22.02 -11.75 -13.81
CA THR A 233 -21.30 -10.89 -12.86
C THR A 233 -19.82 -11.27 -12.82
N TRP A 234 -18.98 -10.27 -12.59
CA TRP A 234 -17.54 -10.41 -12.39
C TRP A 234 -17.19 -9.66 -11.09
N SER A 235 -16.82 -10.41 -10.08
CA SER A 235 -16.51 -9.86 -8.75
C SER A 235 -15.02 -9.92 -8.48
N LEU A 236 -14.55 -9.00 -7.67
CA LEU A 236 -13.18 -9.03 -7.16
C LEU A 236 -12.92 -10.38 -6.48
N GLY A 237 -11.82 -11.06 -6.82
CA GLY A 237 -11.48 -12.39 -6.30
C GLY A 237 -12.01 -13.58 -7.12
N ASP A 238 -12.90 -13.35 -8.10
CA ASP A 238 -13.34 -14.44 -9.00
C ASP A 238 -12.17 -14.87 -9.90
N SER A 239 -12.10 -16.17 -10.19
CA SER A 239 -11.17 -16.69 -11.20
C SER A 239 -11.77 -16.60 -12.60
N MET A 240 -10.92 -16.39 -13.60
CA MET A 240 -11.33 -16.42 -14.99
C MET A 240 -10.19 -16.82 -15.92
N MET A 241 -10.56 -17.44 -17.05
CA MET A 241 -9.63 -17.73 -18.14
C MET A 241 -9.48 -16.52 -19.04
N ILE A 242 -8.24 -16.09 -19.27
CA ILE A 242 -7.90 -14.97 -20.16
C ILE A 242 -6.89 -15.37 -21.22
N THR A 243 -6.85 -14.60 -22.30
CA THR A 243 -5.82 -14.66 -23.34
C THR A 243 -5.04 -13.34 -23.34
N ILE A 244 -3.72 -13.39 -23.40
CA ILE A 244 -2.87 -12.21 -23.55
C ILE A 244 -2.96 -11.72 -25.00
N VAL A 245 -3.56 -10.54 -25.23
CA VAL A 245 -3.77 -10.03 -26.61
C VAL A 245 -2.82 -8.91 -26.98
N ARG A 246 -2.35 -8.14 -26.01
CA ARG A 246 -1.44 -7.03 -26.25
C ARG A 246 -0.56 -6.75 -25.03
N ALA A 247 0.68 -6.36 -25.27
CA ALA A 247 1.59 -5.87 -24.26
C ALA A 247 2.36 -4.65 -24.79
N ASP A 248 2.25 -3.53 -24.10
CA ASP A 248 2.99 -2.29 -24.37
C ASP A 248 4.07 -2.11 -23.29
N ILE A 249 5.31 -2.43 -23.65
CA ILE A 249 6.44 -2.40 -22.73
C ILE A 249 6.75 -0.97 -22.27
N ASN A 250 6.62 0.00 -23.17
CA ASN A 250 6.96 1.40 -22.84
C ASN A 250 5.97 2.01 -21.84
N LEU A 251 4.71 1.59 -21.90
CA LEU A 251 3.67 2.00 -20.97
C LEU A 251 3.55 1.06 -19.76
N GLY A 252 4.21 -0.11 -19.78
CA GLY A 252 4.06 -1.13 -18.75
C GLY A 252 2.63 -1.69 -18.68
N LYS A 253 1.92 -1.79 -19.82
CA LYS A 253 0.51 -2.19 -19.85
C LYS A 253 0.32 -3.50 -20.61
N VAL A 254 -0.56 -4.33 -20.07
CA VAL A 254 -0.97 -5.59 -20.70
C VAL A 254 -2.49 -5.59 -20.84
N ASP A 255 -2.96 -5.92 -22.05
CA ASP A 255 -4.38 -6.08 -22.34
C ASP A 255 -4.70 -7.57 -22.48
N PHE A 256 -5.78 -7.98 -21.86
CA PHE A 256 -6.32 -9.33 -21.89
C PHE A 256 -7.69 -9.34 -22.56
N GLU A 257 -8.06 -10.49 -23.07
CA GLU A 257 -9.44 -10.83 -23.48
C GLU A 257 -9.89 -12.09 -22.75
N VAL A 258 -11.20 -12.28 -22.66
CA VAL A 258 -11.77 -13.51 -22.13
C VAL A 258 -11.37 -14.66 -23.07
N ALA A 259 -10.78 -15.72 -22.51
CA ALA A 259 -10.41 -16.87 -23.33
C ALA A 259 -11.68 -17.53 -23.93
N PRO A 260 -11.62 -18.02 -25.17
CA PRO A 260 -12.74 -18.76 -25.76
C PRO A 260 -13.03 -20.01 -24.91
N GLU A 261 -14.32 -20.27 -24.66
CA GLU A 261 -14.72 -21.51 -23.98
C GLU A 261 -14.21 -22.70 -24.79
N THR A 262 -13.29 -23.46 -24.20
CA THR A 262 -12.83 -24.71 -24.79
C THR A 262 -14.02 -25.68 -24.80
N LYS A 263 -14.51 -26.02 -26.02
CA LYS A 263 -15.58 -26.99 -26.22
C LYS A 263 -15.14 -28.39 -25.82
#